data_a1e9fff4b1920f709b245d4718af959e
#
_entry.id   a1e9fff4b1920f709b245d4718af959e
#
_cell.length_a   1.000
_cell.length_b   1.000
_cell.length_c   1.000
_cell.angle_alpha   90.00
_cell.angle_beta   90.00
_cell.angle_gamma   90.00
#
_symmetry.space_group_name_H-M   'P 1'
#
loop_
_entity.id
_entity.type
_entity.pdbx_description
1 polymer ?
#
loop_
_entity_poly.entity_id
_entity_poly.type
_entity_poly.pdbx_seq_one_letter_code
_entity_poly.pdbx_strand_id
1 'polypeptide(L)'
;MFFDRLALKSFPKTSGSKGLQIYVPLNNNRTSYDRTKAFARALAENLQAAHPDLVVSRMQKSLRRGKVLVDWSQNDEHKTTICVYSLRAKDHPTVSTPVTWKEVIEAKKKGESGLLTFETRDVLKRIKRRGDVFEPVLTLKQKLPQIGGPSTSATE
;
A
#
# COMPACT_ATOMS: atom_id res chain seq x y z
N MET A 1 -5.51 0.99 -12.87
CA MET A 1 -5.24 1.49 -11.47
C MET A 1 -4.26 2.67 -11.51
N PHE A 2 -4.03 3.37 -10.36
CA PHE A 2 -3.10 4.51 -10.35
C PHE A 2 -1.67 4.09 -10.77
N PHE A 3 -1.14 3.04 -10.18
CA PHE A 3 0.21 2.57 -10.48
C PHE A 3 0.39 2.08 -11.93
N ASP A 4 -0.65 1.56 -12.57
CA ASP A 4 -0.58 1.12 -13.98
C ASP A 4 -0.32 2.31 -14.92
N ARG A 5 -0.88 3.49 -14.61
CA ARG A 5 -0.61 4.73 -15.38
C ARG A 5 0.84 5.19 -15.27
N LEU A 6 1.53 4.74 -14.25
CA LEU A 6 2.95 5.01 -14.01
C LEU A 6 3.85 3.86 -14.47
N ALA A 7 3.30 2.86 -15.15
CA ALA A 7 3.98 1.63 -15.52
C ALA A 7 4.64 0.91 -14.32
N LEU A 8 4.04 1.02 -13.13
CA LEU A 8 4.50 0.37 -11.91
C LEU A 8 3.58 -0.78 -11.51
N LYS A 9 4.16 -1.94 -11.28
CA LYS A 9 3.46 -3.05 -10.63
C LYS A 9 3.45 -2.84 -9.12
N SER A 10 2.31 -3.11 -8.51
CA SER A 10 2.11 -2.95 -7.08
C SER A 10 1.40 -4.15 -6.47
N PHE A 11 1.76 -4.46 -5.24
CA PHE A 11 1.36 -5.69 -4.54
C PHE A 11 0.72 -5.31 -3.20
N PRO A 12 -0.60 -5.49 -3.07
CA PRO A 12 -1.29 -5.23 -1.83
C PRO A 12 -1.14 -6.37 -0.83
N LYS A 13 -1.04 -6.03 0.44
CA LYS A 13 -1.22 -6.99 1.54
C LYS A 13 -2.02 -6.36 2.68
N THR A 14 -2.76 -7.16 3.39
CA THR A 14 -3.45 -6.70 4.60
C THR A 14 -2.43 -6.51 5.73
N SER A 15 -2.70 -5.58 6.63
CA SER A 15 -1.89 -5.44 7.84
C SER A 15 -2.20 -6.52 8.89
N GLY A 16 -3.19 -7.37 8.63
CA GLY A 16 -3.79 -8.25 9.63
C GLY A 16 -4.56 -7.48 10.71
N SER A 17 -4.87 -6.20 10.49
CA SER A 17 -5.71 -5.37 11.35
C SER A 17 -6.69 -4.55 10.49
N LYS A 18 -6.61 -3.23 10.52
CA LYS A 18 -7.55 -2.34 9.81
C LYS A 18 -7.03 -1.81 8.48
N GLY A 19 -5.76 -2.02 8.18
CA GLY A 19 -5.10 -1.36 7.05
C GLY A 19 -4.73 -2.31 5.92
N LEU A 20 -4.57 -1.72 4.74
CA LEU A 20 -3.96 -2.33 3.57
C LEU A 20 -2.63 -1.64 3.31
N GLN A 21 -1.59 -2.41 3.02
CA GLN A 21 -0.28 -1.90 2.63
C GLN A 21 -0.05 -2.23 1.16
N ILE A 22 0.49 -1.28 0.43
CA ILE A 22 0.76 -1.44 -1.01
C ILE A 22 2.26 -1.35 -1.22
N TYR A 23 2.85 -2.40 -1.74
CA TYR A 23 4.26 -2.48 -2.05
C TYR A 23 4.50 -2.23 -3.53
N VAL A 24 5.44 -1.36 -3.82
CA VAL A 24 5.98 -1.13 -5.16
C VAL A 24 7.45 -1.51 -5.11
N PRO A 25 7.82 -2.74 -5.51
CA PRO A 25 9.20 -3.20 -5.42
C PRO A 25 10.08 -2.42 -6.39
N LEU A 26 11.20 -1.94 -5.91
CA LEU A 26 12.21 -1.25 -6.72
C LEU A 26 13.45 -2.13 -6.91
N ASN A 27 13.89 -2.81 -5.83
CA ASN A 27 15.01 -3.74 -5.79
C ASN A 27 16.24 -3.21 -6.53
N ASN A 28 16.55 -1.95 -6.28
CA ASN A 28 17.73 -1.27 -6.80
C ASN A 28 18.37 -0.42 -5.68
N ASN A 29 19.67 -0.26 -5.76
CA ASN A 29 20.48 0.49 -4.78
C ASN A 29 20.65 1.98 -5.14
N ARG A 30 19.89 2.49 -6.13
CA ARG A 30 19.97 3.89 -6.59
C ARG A 30 18.86 4.78 -6.04
N THR A 31 17.88 4.18 -5.37
CA THR A 31 16.71 4.91 -4.85
C THR A 31 16.81 5.05 -3.33
N SER A 32 16.96 6.28 -2.84
CA SER A 32 17.01 6.58 -1.42
C SER A 32 15.61 6.58 -0.77
N TYR A 33 15.57 6.50 0.56
CA TYR A 33 14.35 6.68 1.33
C TYR A 33 13.71 8.05 1.11
N ASP A 34 14.52 9.12 1.00
CA ASP A 34 13.99 10.47 0.72
C ASP A 34 13.21 10.50 -0.58
N ARG A 35 13.72 9.85 -1.62
CA ARG A 35 13.03 9.78 -2.91
C ARG A 35 11.74 8.96 -2.85
N THR A 36 11.74 7.81 -2.18
CA THR A 36 10.52 7.00 -2.01
C THR A 36 9.49 7.71 -1.14
N LYS A 37 9.93 8.40 -0.09
CA LYS A 37 9.10 9.19 0.81
C LYS A 37 8.46 10.38 0.08
N ALA A 38 9.25 11.12 -0.71
CA ALA A 38 8.74 12.22 -1.54
C ALA A 38 7.69 11.72 -2.55
N PHE A 39 7.96 10.59 -3.22
CA PHE A 39 7.01 9.96 -4.13
C PHE A 39 5.71 9.56 -3.43
N ALA A 40 5.81 8.86 -2.30
CA ALA A 40 4.64 8.42 -1.54
C ALA A 40 3.82 9.61 -1.00
N ARG A 41 4.50 10.69 -0.59
CA ARG A 41 3.84 11.92 -0.14
C ARG A 41 3.07 12.59 -1.28
N ALA A 42 3.70 12.79 -2.43
CA ALA A 42 3.03 13.39 -3.59
C ALA A 42 1.82 12.55 -4.05
N LEU A 43 1.94 11.22 -4.02
CA LEU A 43 0.82 10.32 -4.26
C LEU A 43 -0.32 10.53 -3.27
N ALA A 44 -0.01 10.60 -1.97
CA ALA A 44 -1.00 10.79 -0.92
C ALA A 44 -1.72 12.15 -1.05
N GLU A 45 -0.97 13.21 -1.37
CA GLU A 45 -1.51 14.56 -1.59
C GLU A 45 -2.41 14.61 -2.84
N ASN A 46 -2.01 13.96 -3.93
CA ASN A 46 -2.83 13.85 -5.14
C ASN A 46 -4.12 13.05 -4.90
N LEU A 47 -4.05 11.94 -4.15
CA LEU A 47 -5.23 11.18 -3.78
C LEU A 47 -6.18 11.97 -2.89
N GLN A 48 -5.65 12.75 -1.95
CA GLN A 48 -6.46 13.64 -1.11
C GLN A 48 -7.12 14.74 -1.93
N ALA A 49 -6.40 15.35 -2.89
CA ALA A 49 -6.95 16.37 -3.77
C ALA A 49 -8.09 15.83 -4.65
N ALA A 50 -7.93 14.60 -5.17
CA ALA A 50 -8.94 13.94 -5.99
C ALA A 50 -10.16 13.43 -5.19
N HIS A 51 -9.96 13.10 -3.91
CA HIS A 51 -10.99 12.50 -3.05
C HIS A 51 -10.98 13.09 -1.63
N PRO A 52 -11.22 14.41 -1.47
CA PRO A 52 -11.03 15.11 -0.20
C PRO A 52 -11.94 14.60 0.93
N ASP A 53 -13.10 14.05 0.59
CA ASP A 53 -14.05 13.52 1.56
C ASP A 53 -13.69 12.11 2.06
N LEU A 54 -12.87 11.38 1.30
CA LEU A 54 -12.53 9.99 1.59
C LEU A 54 -11.08 9.80 2.06
N VAL A 55 -10.18 10.69 1.66
CA VAL A 55 -8.74 10.52 1.86
C VAL A 55 -8.15 11.68 2.66
N VAL A 56 -7.19 11.35 3.51
CA VAL A 56 -6.34 12.31 4.21
C VAL A 56 -4.87 11.88 4.12
N SER A 57 -3.99 12.83 3.82
CA SER A 57 -2.53 12.64 3.79
C SER A 57 -1.83 13.19 5.03
N ARG A 58 -2.55 13.97 5.85
CA ARG A 58 -2.02 14.60 7.07
C ARG A 58 -2.06 13.65 8.25
N MET A 59 -0.97 13.62 9.04
CA MET A 59 -0.83 12.73 10.20
C MET A 59 -1.68 13.14 11.40
N GLN A 60 -2.27 14.32 11.41
CA GLN A 60 -3.09 14.86 12.51
C GLN A 60 -4.35 14.01 12.70
N LYS A 61 -4.54 13.45 13.90
CA LYS A 61 -5.63 12.51 14.21
C LYS A 61 -7.04 13.12 14.03
N SER A 62 -7.22 14.39 14.34
CA SER A 62 -8.51 15.09 14.22
C SER A 62 -9.05 15.12 12.77
N LEU A 63 -8.16 15.07 11.77
CA LEU A 63 -8.53 15.11 10.35
C LEU A 63 -8.94 13.74 9.77
N ARG A 64 -8.79 12.65 10.54
CA ARG A 64 -8.96 11.27 10.05
C ARG A 64 -10.38 10.71 10.22
N ARG A 65 -11.26 11.43 10.90
CA ARG A 65 -12.62 10.92 11.17
C ARG A 65 -13.36 10.68 9.87
N GLY A 66 -13.80 9.43 9.65
CA GLY A 66 -14.51 9.02 8.42
C GLY A 66 -13.64 8.94 7.17
N LYS A 67 -12.31 9.11 7.28
CA LYS A 67 -11.39 9.13 6.13
C LYS A 67 -10.32 8.05 6.23
N VAL A 68 -9.79 7.66 5.08
CA VAL A 68 -8.64 6.77 4.97
C VAL A 68 -7.36 7.60 4.99
N LEU A 69 -6.49 7.34 5.96
CA LEU A 69 -5.14 7.92 5.97
C LEU A 69 -4.26 7.17 4.97
N VAL A 70 -3.71 7.90 4.02
CA VAL A 70 -2.59 7.41 3.19
C VAL A 70 -1.29 7.74 3.90
N ASP A 71 -0.76 6.76 4.64
CA ASP A 71 0.46 6.93 5.45
C ASP A 71 1.71 6.81 4.59
N TRP A 72 2.09 7.92 3.97
CA TRP A 72 3.30 8.04 3.17
C TRP A 72 4.58 8.04 4.02
N SER A 73 4.46 8.35 5.32
CA SER A 73 5.60 8.47 6.24
C SER A 73 6.24 7.13 6.59
N GLN A 74 5.61 6.01 6.21
CA GLN A 74 6.19 4.67 6.38
C GLN A 74 7.43 4.42 5.50
N ASN A 75 7.63 5.21 4.43
CA ASN A 75 8.85 5.16 3.62
C ASN A 75 9.99 5.92 4.31
N ASP A 76 10.54 5.34 5.35
CA ASP A 76 11.54 5.95 6.22
C ASP A 76 12.44 4.86 6.79
N GLU A 77 13.74 5.09 6.84
CA GLU A 77 14.72 4.10 7.30
C GLU A 77 14.58 3.72 8.77
N HIS A 78 13.98 4.61 9.58
CA HIS A 78 13.77 4.40 11.02
C HIS A 78 12.39 3.79 11.33
N LYS A 79 11.57 3.48 10.32
CA LYS A 79 10.23 2.92 10.53
C LYS A 79 10.16 1.45 10.18
N THR A 80 9.41 0.72 10.98
CA THR A 80 9.13 -0.69 10.77
C THR A 80 7.72 -0.91 10.25
N THR A 81 7.55 -1.92 9.44
CA THR A 81 6.27 -2.38 8.91
C THR A 81 6.08 -3.85 9.26
N ILE A 82 4.86 -4.24 9.61
CA ILE A 82 4.57 -5.65 9.87
C ILE A 82 4.99 -6.51 8.67
N CYS A 83 5.79 -7.54 8.92
CA CYS A 83 6.23 -8.46 7.87
C CYS A 83 5.04 -9.22 7.26
N VAL A 84 5.20 -9.65 6.02
CA VAL A 84 4.27 -10.57 5.37
C VAL A 84 4.18 -11.87 6.16
N TYR A 85 2.98 -12.42 6.26
CA TYR A 85 2.66 -13.65 7.00
C TYR A 85 2.82 -13.58 8.53
N SER A 86 3.09 -12.41 9.10
CA SER A 86 3.14 -12.25 10.55
C SER A 86 1.75 -12.30 11.17
N LEU A 87 1.67 -12.97 12.31
CA LEU A 87 0.49 -12.99 13.17
C LEU A 87 0.29 -11.65 13.88
N ARG A 88 -0.96 -11.31 14.10
CA ARG A 88 -1.38 -10.17 14.93
C ARG A 88 -2.00 -10.68 16.21
N ALA A 89 -1.49 -10.20 17.34
CA ALA A 89 -2.06 -10.49 18.65
C ALA A 89 -3.43 -9.83 18.78
N LYS A 90 -4.47 -10.66 18.71
CA LYS A 90 -5.89 -10.34 18.88
C LYS A 90 -6.58 -11.53 19.50
N ASP A 91 -7.81 -11.37 19.99
CA ASP A 91 -8.63 -12.46 20.51
C ASP A 91 -8.80 -13.57 19.47
N HIS A 92 -9.01 -13.17 18.21
CA HIS A 92 -8.90 -14.04 17.04
C HIS A 92 -7.67 -13.63 16.23
N PRO A 93 -6.54 -14.35 16.35
CA PRO A 93 -5.30 -13.99 15.69
C PRO A 93 -5.43 -13.96 14.18
N THR A 94 -5.21 -12.80 13.60
CA THR A 94 -5.21 -12.58 12.15
C THR A 94 -3.79 -12.53 11.61
N VAL A 95 -3.65 -12.71 10.30
CA VAL A 95 -2.35 -12.73 9.61
C VAL A 95 -2.24 -11.56 8.64
N SER A 96 -1.07 -10.92 8.62
CA SER A 96 -0.72 -9.96 7.57
C SER A 96 -0.54 -10.70 6.24
N THR A 97 -1.53 -10.65 5.38
CA THR A 97 -1.68 -11.56 4.24
C THR A 97 -1.60 -10.85 2.91
N PRO A 98 -0.75 -11.32 1.97
CA PRO A 98 -0.78 -10.87 0.59
C PRO A 98 -2.12 -11.18 -0.07
N VAL A 99 -2.61 -10.20 -0.81
CA VAL A 99 -3.86 -10.31 -1.58
C VAL A 99 -3.62 -9.80 -3.00
N THR A 100 -4.46 -10.24 -3.92
CA THR A 100 -4.44 -9.72 -5.28
C THR A 100 -5.32 -8.48 -5.39
N TRP A 101 -5.04 -7.62 -6.36
CA TRP A 101 -5.93 -6.50 -6.67
C TRP A 101 -7.35 -6.95 -7.02
N LYS A 102 -7.50 -8.13 -7.62
CA LYS A 102 -8.82 -8.71 -7.90
C LYS A 102 -9.61 -8.94 -6.61
N GLU A 103 -8.97 -9.49 -5.57
CA GLU A 103 -9.61 -9.71 -4.27
C GLU A 103 -9.99 -8.38 -3.60
N VAL A 104 -9.12 -7.36 -3.68
CA VAL A 104 -9.41 -6.01 -3.15
C VAL A 104 -10.62 -5.39 -3.87
N ILE A 105 -10.68 -5.49 -5.19
CA ILE A 105 -11.79 -4.97 -5.99
C ILE A 105 -13.09 -5.73 -5.68
N GLU A 106 -13.01 -7.04 -5.51
CA GLU A 106 -14.17 -7.87 -5.16
C GLU A 106 -14.72 -7.50 -3.78
N ALA A 107 -13.87 -7.38 -2.77
CA ALA A 107 -14.26 -6.94 -1.43
C ALA A 107 -14.92 -5.55 -1.45
N LYS A 108 -14.36 -4.62 -2.25
CA LYS A 108 -14.95 -3.29 -2.44
C LYS A 108 -16.34 -3.37 -3.09
N LYS A 109 -16.52 -4.17 -4.15
CA LYS A 109 -17.81 -4.32 -4.86
C LYS A 109 -18.90 -4.87 -3.95
N LYS A 110 -18.53 -5.82 -3.06
CA LYS A 110 -19.46 -6.41 -2.11
C LYS A 110 -19.71 -5.56 -0.85
N GLY A 111 -18.87 -4.55 -0.60
CA GLY A 111 -18.91 -3.79 0.65
C GLY A 111 -18.44 -4.60 1.87
N GLU A 112 -17.74 -5.71 1.66
CA GLU A 112 -17.40 -6.69 2.69
C GLU A 112 -15.89 -6.70 2.96
N SER A 113 -15.43 -5.84 3.88
CA SER A 113 -14.01 -5.82 4.28
C SER A 113 -13.53 -7.13 4.95
N GLY A 114 -14.44 -7.90 5.52
CA GLY A 114 -14.16 -9.22 6.11
C GLY A 114 -13.56 -10.21 5.13
N LEU A 115 -13.83 -10.09 3.82
CA LEU A 115 -13.21 -10.90 2.77
C LEU A 115 -11.68 -10.73 2.67
N LEU A 116 -11.14 -9.68 3.29
CA LEU A 116 -9.70 -9.40 3.37
C LEU A 116 -9.13 -9.67 4.77
N THR A 117 -9.86 -10.41 5.62
CA THR A 117 -9.40 -10.84 6.93
C THR A 117 -9.08 -12.34 6.87
N PHE A 118 -7.89 -12.70 7.33
CA PHE A 118 -7.38 -14.07 7.22
C PHE A 118 -6.82 -14.54 8.56
N GLU A 119 -7.18 -15.73 8.96
CA GLU A 119 -6.57 -16.48 10.05
C GLU A 119 -5.49 -17.43 9.52
N THR A 120 -4.73 -18.04 10.42
CA THR A 120 -3.62 -18.94 10.06
C THR A 120 -4.04 -20.05 9.10
N ARG A 121 -5.19 -20.70 9.35
CA ARG A 121 -5.71 -21.76 8.47
C ARG A 121 -5.98 -21.29 7.04
N ASP A 122 -6.53 -20.10 6.92
CA ASP A 122 -6.85 -19.51 5.61
C ASP A 122 -5.59 -19.25 4.81
N VAL A 123 -4.58 -18.69 5.49
CA VAL A 123 -3.28 -18.38 4.85
C VAL A 123 -2.58 -19.66 4.42
N LEU A 124 -2.54 -20.70 5.24
CA LEU A 124 -1.94 -21.98 4.85
C LEU A 124 -2.64 -22.59 3.63
N LYS A 125 -3.98 -22.59 3.60
CA LYS A 125 -4.76 -23.04 2.43
C LYS A 125 -4.46 -22.20 1.19
N ARG A 126 -4.32 -20.87 1.35
CA ARG A 126 -4.01 -19.95 0.25
C ARG A 126 -2.64 -20.25 -0.35
N ILE A 127 -1.61 -20.36 0.50
CA ILE A 127 -0.24 -20.67 0.06
C ILE A 127 -0.20 -22.03 -0.67
N LYS A 128 -0.84 -23.05 -0.10
CA LYS A 128 -0.91 -24.38 -0.74
C LYS A 128 -1.55 -24.33 -2.13
N ARG A 129 -2.58 -23.51 -2.32
CA ARG A 129 -3.34 -23.44 -3.58
C ARG A 129 -2.73 -22.53 -4.63
N ARG A 130 -2.11 -21.42 -4.23
CA ARG A 130 -1.69 -20.32 -5.13
C ARG A 130 -0.19 -20.01 -5.10
N GLY A 131 0.56 -20.64 -4.20
CA GLY A 131 1.94 -20.24 -3.92
C GLY A 131 2.02 -18.90 -3.17
N ASP A 132 3.21 -18.34 -3.12
CA ASP A 132 3.43 -17.01 -2.54
C ASP A 132 3.18 -15.92 -3.59
N VAL A 133 2.01 -15.31 -3.54
CA VAL A 133 1.64 -14.20 -4.44
C VAL A 133 2.44 -12.92 -4.17
N PHE A 134 3.26 -12.90 -3.12
CA PHE A 134 4.11 -11.76 -2.77
C PHE A 134 5.57 -11.93 -3.21
N GLU A 135 5.95 -13.11 -3.69
CA GLU A 135 7.30 -13.42 -4.18
C GLU A 135 7.88 -12.35 -5.12
N PRO A 136 7.11 -11.80 -6.10
CA PRO A 136 7.66 -10.79 -7.01
C PRO A 136 8.15 -9.51 -6.31
N VAL A 137 7.72 -9.26 -5.06
CA VAL A 137 8.21 -8.10 -4.27
C VAL A 137 9.71 -8.22 -3.97
N LEU A 138 10.23 -9.44 -3.89
CA LEU A 138 11.65 -9.70 -3.59
C LEU A 138 12.56 -9.54 -4.83
N THR A 139 12.03 -9.74 -6.01
CA THR A 139 12.85 -9.90 -7.22
C THR A 139 12.61 -8.84 -8.28
N LEU A 140 11.38 -8.29 -8.36
CA LEU A 140 11.00 -7.35 -9.40
C LEU A 140 11.75 -6.03 -9.26
N LYS A 141 12.46 -5.63 -10.32
CA LYS A 141 13.17 -4.36 -10.40
C LYS A 141 12.35 -3.34 -11.18
N GLN A 142 12.11 -2.19 -10.56
CA GLN A 142 11.37 -1.09 -11.18
C GLN A 142 12.09 0.23 -10.91
N LYS A 143 11.80 1.24 -11.72
CA LYS A 143 12.30 2.61 -11.53
C LYS A 143 11.14 3.50 -11.12
N LEU A 144 11.31 4.28 -10.06
CA LEU A 144 10.35 5.33 -9.76
C LEU A 144 10.37 6.37 -10.87
N PRO A 145 9.20 6.75 -11.40
CA PRO A 145 9.10 7.89 -12.31
C PRO A 145 9.58 9.17 -11.60
N GLN A 146 10.02 10.14 -12.36
CA GLN A 146 10.19 11.50 -11.84
C GLN A 146 8.79 12.05 -11.59
N ILE A 147 8.53 12.49 -10.37
CA ILE A 147 7.35 13.30 -10.11
C ILE A 147 7.71 14.67 -10.67
N GLY A 148 7.02 15.10 -11.71
CA GLY A 148 7.14 16.48 -12.19
C GLY A 148 6.83 17.40 -11.00
N GLY A 149 7.78 18.26 -10.63
CA GLY A 149 7.47 19.42 -9.83
C GLY A 149 6.39 20.24 -10.52
N PRO A 150 5.72 21.18 -9.83
CA PRO A 150 4.77 22.06 -10.47
C PRO A 150 5.44 22.65 -11.71
N SER A 151 4.79 22.50 -12.86
CA SER A 151 5.26 23.09 -14.10
C SER A 151 5.32 24.60 -13.85
N THR A 152 6.52 25.12 -13.66
CA THR A 152 6.78 26.54 -13.83
C THR A 152 6.58 26.82 -15.32
N SER A 153 5.36 27.15 -15.69
CA SER A 153 5.10 27.79 -16.95
C SER A 153 5.90 29.09 -16.92
N ALA A 154 7.05 29.08 -17.60
CA ALA A 154 7.76 30.28 -17.94
C ALA A 154 6.81 31.13 -18.77
N THR A 155 6.44 32.28 -18.22
CA THR A 155 5.84 33.37 -18.95
C THR A 155 7.01 34.09 -19.64
N GLU A 156 7.11 33.97 -20.92
CA GLU A 156 7.71 35.01 -21.80
C GLU A 156 6.58 35.82 -22.42
#